data_3aa2bff77b80dae83ce5637e7f3fda5c
#
_entry.id   3aa2bff77b80dae83ce5637e7f3fda5c
#
_cell.length_a   1.000
_cell.length_b   1.000
_cell.length_c   1.000
_cell.angle_alpha   90.00
_cell.angle_beta   90.00
_cell.angle_gamma   90.00
#
_symmetry.space_group_name_H-M   'P 1'
#
loop_
_entity.id
_entity.type
_entity.pdbx_description
1 polymer ?
#
loop_
_entity_poly.entity_id
_entity_poly.type
_entity_poly.pdbx_seq_one_letter_code
_entity_poly.pdbx_strand_id
1 'polypeptide(L)'
;MQLRAPTTTRDKIILGLLLGLVAGIVVAFAKFGWEVPFPPRTPLRDATNPPQELLQQLGFSFEFTHTTYEYSGNPRPIVSFVVHFGFSIFFAMLYCCVAEWWAGIKKWQGALYGFVLYVAFHVVIMPAMGTVPAPWDQPFAEHFSELWGHAFCFWLMEVVRRDMRSRWTGLSDPEYGNVPVAR
;
A
#
# COMPACT_ATOMS: atom_id res chain seq x y z
N MET A 1 14.67 12.85 16.54
CA MET A 1 13.52 12.73 17.46
C MET A 1 13.51 11.31 18.00
N GLN A 2 13.64 11.12 19.30
CA GLN A 2 13.63 9.79 19.90
C GLN A 2 12.31 9.66 20.69
N LEU A 3 11.46 8.73 20.28
CA LEU A 3 10.23 8.41 21.00
C LEU A 3 10.54 7.47 22.17
N ARG A 4 9.70 7.50 23.21
CA ARG A 4 9.79 6.49 24.27
C ARG A 4 9.43 5.10 23.72
N ALA A 5 10.01 4.06 24.33
CA ALA A 5 9.58 2.69 24.07
C ALA A 5 8.05 2.57 24.24
N PRO A 6 7.32 1.95 23.30
CA PRO A 6 5.87 1.82 23.40
C PRO A 6 5.52 0.80 24.48
N THR A 7 5.12 1.29 25.67
CA THR A 7 4.79 0.44 26.82
C THR A 7 3.28 0.21 26.97
N THR A 8 2.46 1.14 26.48
CA THR A 8 1.02 1.03 26.54
C THR A 8 0.41 0.69 25.18
N THR A 9 -0.83 0.20 25.17
CA THR A 9 -1.62 -0.01 23.95
C THR A 9 -1.71 1.26 23.12
N ARG A 10 -1.94 2.39 23.79
CA ARG A 10 -2.00 3.71 23.13
C ARG A 10 -0.69 4.05 22.43
N ASP A 11 0.45 3.84 23.08
CA ASP A 11 1.75 4.16 22.51
C ASP A 11 2.03 3.30 21.26
N LYS A 12 1.66 2.01 21.30
CA LYS A 12 1.77 1.09 20.16
C LYS A 12 0.92 1.53 18.98
N ILE A 13 -0.34 1.94 19.24
CA ILE A 13 -1.22 2.46 18.19
C ILE A 13 -0.63 3.74 17.59
N ILE A 14 -0.24 4.71 18.41
CA ILE A 14 0.33 5.98 17.90
C ILE A 14 1.61 5.70 17.08
N LEU A 15 2.49 4.85 17.59
CA LEU A 15 3.71 4.45 16.86
C LEU A 15 3.36 3.80 15.52
N GLY A 16 2.43 2.83 15.52
CA GLY A 16 1.98 2.13 14.31
C GLY A 16 1.37 3.09 13.28
N LEU A 17 0.53 4.04 13.71
CA LEU A 17 -0.06 5.04 12.83
C LEU A 17 1.00 5.95 12.21
N LEU A 18 1.97 6.44 12.99
CA LEU A 18 3.05 7.29 12.49
C LEU A 18 3.98 6.55 11.52
N LEU A 19 4.36 5.32 11.87
CA LEU A 19 5.17 4.47 10.99
C LEU A 19 4.41 4.16 9.69
N GLY A 20 3.13 3.80 9.82
CA GLY A 20 2.28 3.48 8.68
C GLY A 20 2.02 4.67 7.75
N LEU A 21 1.89 5.87 8.30
CA LEU A 21 1.76 7.09 7.49
C LEU A 21 2.99 7.28 6.58
N VAL A 22 4.19 7.22 7.15
CA VAL A 22 5.42 7.42 6.37
C VAL A 22 5.67 6.26 5.41
N ALA A 23 5.57 5.02 5.91
CA ALA A 23 5.77 3.83 5.08
C ALA A 23 4.74 3.75 3.94
N GLY A 24 3.47 4.11 4.20
CA GLY A 24 2.40 4.14 3.21
C GLY A 24 2.64 5.15 2.07
N ILE A 25 3.17 6.34 2.40
CA ILE A 25 3.59 7.32 1.39
C ILE A 25 4.72 6.77 0.53
N VAL A 26 5.75 6.19 1.15
CA VAL A 26 6.88 5.59 0.41
C VAL A 26 6.41 4.47 -0.52
N VAL A 27 5.53 3.61 -0.03
CA VAL A 27 4.98 2.50 -0.82
C VAL A 27 4.10 2.98 -1.96
N ALA A 28 3.32 4.04 -1.76
CA ALA A 28 2.51 4.62 -2.83
C ALA A 28 3.37 5.07 -4.01
N PHE A 29 4.50 5.74 -3.75
CA PHE A 29 5.46 6.09 -4.80
C PHE A 29 6.16 4.86 -5.40
N ALA A 30 6.52 3.87 -4.58
CA ALA A 30 7.17 2.65 -5.04
C ALA A 30 6.28 1.87 -6.03
N LYS A 31 4.96 1.84 -5.80
CA LYS A 31 3.99 1.20 -6.72
C LYS A 31 4.01 1.87 -8.09
N PHE A 32 4.03 3.20 -8.16
CA PHE A 32 4.16 3.91 -9.45
C PHE A 32 5.49 3.60 -10.14
N GLY A 33 6.59 3.51 -9.39
CA GLY A 33 7.87 3.08 -9.93
C GLY A 33 7.85 1.65 -10.47
N TRP A 34 7.14 0.74 -9.81
CA TRP A 34 6.94 -0.64 -10.25
C TRP A 34 6.16 -0.72 -11.57
N GLU A 35 5.13 0.09 -11.73
CA GLU A 35 4.26 0.08 -12.91
C GLU A 35 4.95 0.59 -14.19
N VAL A 36 6.09 1.26 -14.07
CA VAL A 36 6.86 1.71 -15.25
C VAL A 36 7.38 0.51 -16.06
N PRO A 37 8.16 -0.44 -15.49
CA PRO A 37 8.58 -1.64 -16.20
C PRO A 37 7.48 -2.71 -16.32
N PHE A 38 6.50 -2.70 -15.45
CA PHE A 38 5.44 -3.72 -15.37
C PHE A 38 4.06 -3.06 -15.31
N PRO A 39 3.61 -2.42 -16.41
CA PRO A 39 2.29 -1.78 -16.42
C PRO A 39 1.18 -2.83 -16.20
N PRO A 40 0.28 -2.58 -15.24
CA PRO A 40 -0.76 -3.57 -14.91
C PRO A 40 -1.82 -3.68 -16.01
N ARG A 41 -2.02 -2.62 -16.80
CA ARG A 41 -3.07 -2.55 -17.82
C ARG A 41 -2.56 -1.92 -19.10
N THR A 42 -3.23 -2.24 -20.21
CA THR A 42 -3.05 -1.52 -21.47
C THR A 42 -3.63 -0.11 -21.35
N PRO A 43 -3.18 0.88 -22.15
CA PRO A 43 -3.75 2.23 -22.15
C PRO A 43 -5.27 2.25 -22.35
N LEU A 44 -5.81 1.36 -23.19
CA LEU A 44 -7.26 1.25 -23.40
C LEU A 44 -8.00 0.79 -22.14
N ARG A 45 -7.46 -0.17 -21.42
CA ARG A 45 -8.06 -0.68 -20.18
C ARG A 45 -7.82 0.26 -18.97
N ASP A 46 -6.87 1.18 -19.09
CA ASP A 46 -6.56 2.17 -18.07
C ASP A 46 -7.25 3.55 -18.36
N ALA A 47 -8.02 3.64 -19.41
CA ALA A 47 -8.76 4.86 -19.77
C ALA A 47 -9.72 5.31 -18.64
N THR A 48 -10.34 4.34 -17.95
CA THR A 48 -10.95 4.52 -16.63
C THR A 48 -10.32 3.48 -15.72
N ASN A 49 -9.42 3.93 -14.85
CA ASN A 49 -8.70 3.02 -13.95
C ASN A 49 -9.54 2.66 -12.71
N PRO A 50 -9.20 1.58 -11.96
CA PRO A 50 -10.02 1.11 -10.86
C PRO A 50 -10.37 2.14 -9.78
N PRO A 51 -9.49 3.06 -9.35
CA PRO A 51 -9.86 4.18 -8.51
C PRO A 51 -10.95 5.09 -9.07
N GLN A 52 -10.90 5.38 -10.36
CA GLN A 52 -11.93 6.21 -11.04
C GLN A 52 -13.25 5.46 -11.11
N GLU A 53 -13.22 4.19 -11.54
CA GLU A 53 -14.39 3.32 -11.59
C GLU A 53 -15.07 3.19 -10.23
N LEU A 54 -14.29 2.93 -9.17
CA LEU A 54 -14.81 2.86 -7.80
C LEU A 54 -15.57 4.13 -7.41
N LEU A 55 -15.03 5.31 -7.70
CA LEU A 55 -15.69 6.57 -7.35
C LEU A 55 -16.95 6.82 -8.20
N GLN A 56 -16.95 6.42 -9.47
CA GLN A 56 -18.16 6.50 -10.31
C GLN A 56 -19.27 5.58 -9.77
N GLN A 57 -18.94 4.38 -9.31
CA GLN A 57 -19.86 3.48 -8.63
C GLN A 57 -20.42 4.07 -7.32
N LEU A 58 -19.66 4.94 -6.66
CA LEU A 58 -20.10 5.70 -5.50
C LEU A 58 -20.89 6.97 -5.84
N GLY A 59 -21.16 7.24 -7.13
CA GLY A 59 -21.99 8.35 -7.59
C GLY A 59 -21.24 9.64 -7.98
N PHE A 60 -19.92 9.61 -8.04
CA PHE A 60 -19.14 10.75 -8.57
C PHE A 60 -19.24 10.81 -10.10
N SER A 61 -19.25 12.01 -10.67
CA SER A 61 -19.35 12.18 -12.12
C SER A 61 -18.07 11.73 -12.86
N PHE A 62 -18.22 11.39 -14.13
CA PHE A 62 -17.11 11.06 -15.02
C PHE A 62 -16.10 12.23 -15.07
N GLU A 63 -16.56 13.47 -15.24
CA GLU A 63 -15.73 14.65 -15.34
C GLU A 63 -14.89 14.84 -14.06
N PHE A 64 -15.49 14.65 -12.89
CA PHE A 64 -14.78 14.75 -11.63
C PHE A 64 -13.69 13.67 -11.51
N THR A 65 -14.03 12.42 -11.81
CA THR A 65 -13.09 11.30 -11.67
C THR A 65 -11.96 11.32 -12.69
N HIS A 66 -12.14 12.03 -13.83
CA HIS A 66 -11.13 12.22 -14.88
C HIS A 66 -10.43 13.58 -14.82
N THR A 67 -10.62 14.35 -13.72
CA THR A 67 -9.84 15.57 -13.49
C THR A 67 -8.34 15.26 -13.47
N THR A 68 -7.58 16.00 -14.28
CA THR A 68 -6.13 15.84 -14.42
C THR A 68 -5.38 17.11 -14.01
N TYR A 69 -4.10 16.95 -13.71
CA TYR A 69 -3.12 18.04 -13.64
C TYR A 69 -1.98 17.75 -14.60
N GLU A 70 -1.38 18.82 -15.10
CA GLU A 70 -0.24 18.70 -16.00
C GLU A 70 1.07 18.55 -15.22
N TYR A 71 1.82 17.49 -15.55
CA TYR A 71 3.17 17.30 -15.02
C TYR A 71 4.13 16.91 -16.14
N SER A 72 5.11 17.77 -16.40
CA SER A 72 6.11 17.60 -17.48
C SER A 72 5.47 17.31 -18.85
N GLY A 73 4.38 18.04 -19.19
CA GLY A 73 3.67 17.87 -20.46
C GLY A 73 2.80 16.62 -20.54
N ASN A 74 2.54 15.95 -19.43
CA ASN A 74 1.68 14.77 -19.38
C ASN A 74 0.52 14.99 -18.40
N PRO A 75 -0.75 14.79 -18.83
CA PRO A 75 -1.90 14.83 -17.93
C PRO A 75 -1.86 13.63 -16.95
N ARG A 76 -2.07 13.91 -15.67
CA ARG A 76 -2.07 12.90 -14.60
C ARG A 76 -3.38 12.94 -13.84
N PRO A 77 -4.03 11.80 -13.59
CA PRO A 77 -5.34 11.75 -12.92
C PRO A 77 -5.22 12.01 -11.42
N ILE A 78 -5.71 13.17 -10.95
CA ILE A 78 -5.65 13.58 -9.53
C ILE A 78 -6.36 12.56 -8.64
N VAL A 79 -7.56 12.17 -9.03
CA VAL A 79 -8.43 11.29 -8.24
C VAL A 79 -7.78 9.93 -8.00
N SER A 80 -7.17 9.36 -9.04
CA SER A 80 -6.47 8.08 -8.94
C SER A 80 -5.31 8.15 -7.95
N PHE A 81 -4.54 9.26 -7.97
CA PHE A 81 -3.47 9.47 -6.98
C PHE A 81 -4.01 9.56 -5.56
N VAL A 82 -5.05 10.36 -5.33
CA VAL A 82 -5.63 10.54 -3.99
C VAL A 82 -6.15 9.23 -3.43
N VAL A 83 -6.91 8.47 -4.22
CA VAL A 83 -7.45 7.16 -3.81
C VAL A 83 -6.32 6.18 -3.54
N HIS A 84 -5.33 6.09 -4.44
CA HIS A 84 -4.19 5.20 -4.30
C HIS A 84 -3.36 5.51 -3.05
N PHE A 85 -3.03 6.78 -2.80
CA PHE A 85 -2.32 7.19 -1.57
C PHE A 85 -3.13 6.90 -0.32
N GLY A 86 -4.43 7.21 -0.32
CA GLY A 86 -5.33 6.93 0.79
C GLY A 86 -5.35 5.45 1.14
N PHE A 87 -5.47 4.60 0.13
CA PHE A 87 -5.46 3.14 0.27
C PHE A 87 -4.12 2.63 0.81
N SER A 88 -3.02 3.06 0.21
CA SER A 88 -1.66 2.66 0.61
C SER A 88 -1.38 3.05 2.06
N ILE A 89 -1.70 4.28 2.46
CA ILE A 89 -1.51 4.77 3.82
C ILE A 89 -2.39 4.00 4.81
N PHE A 90 -3.66 3.77 4.48
CA PHE A 90 -4.58 3.05 5.36
C PHE A 90 -4.09 1.62 5.66
N PHE A 91 -3.72 0.86 4.61
CA PHE A 91 -3.25 -0.51 4.80
C PHE A 91 -1.86 -0.59 5.43
N ALA A 92 -0.99 0.41 5.21
CA ALA A 92 0.27 0.52 5.91
C ALA A 92 0.08 0.83 7.39
N MET A 93 -0.83 1.73 7.75
CA MET A 93 -1.18 2.01 9.15
C MET A 93 -1.73 0.78 9.84
N LEU A 94 -2.66 0.07 9.21
CA LEU A 94 -3.22 -1.17 9.74
C LEU A 94 -2.13 -2.21 9.99
N TYR A 95 -1.27 -2.43 9.00
CA TYR A 95 -0.13 -3.35 9.10
C TYR A 95 0.80 -2.95 10.25
N CYS A 96 1.24 -1.69 10.29
CA CYS A 96 2.19 -1.22 11.28
C CYS A 96 1.62 -1.29 12.70
N CYS A 97 0.32 -1.00 12.88
CA CYS A 97 -0.35 -1.20 14.15
C CYS A 97 -0.34 -2.68 14.55
N VAL A 98 -0.81 -3.57 13.69
CA VAL A 98 -0.88 -5.01 13.98
C VAL A 98 0.51 -5.60 14.26
N ALA A 99 1.55 -5.14 13.58
CA ALA A 99 2.92 -5.60 13.77
C ALA A 99 3.49 -5.36 15.18
N GLU A 100 2.90 -4.43 15.96
CA GLU A 100 3.30 -4.19 17.35
C GLU A 100 2.77 -5.27 18.34
N TRP A 101 1.86 -6.15 17.90
CA TRP A 101 1.30 -7.24 18.72
C TRP A 101 1.48 -8.62 18.11
N TRP A 102 1.50 -8.70 16.79
CA TRP A 102 1.49 -9.98 16.10
C TRP A 102 2.58 -10.05 15.01
N ALA A 103 3.67 -10.76 15.33
CA ALA A 103 4.78 -10.97 14.40
C ALA A 103 4.39 -11.73 13.13
N GLY A 104 3.30 -12.52 13.19
CA GLY A 104 2.82 -13.30 12.05
C GLY A 104 2.48 -12.47 10.80
N ILE A 105 2.09 -11.18 10.98
CA ILE A 105 1.80 -10.29 9.85
C ILE A 105 3.08 -9.97 9.04
N LYS A 106 4.27 -10.07 9.66
CA LYS A 106 5.57 -9.76 9.05
C LYS A 106 6.18 -10.92 8.27
N LYS A 107 5.45 -12.04 8.11
CA LYS A 107 5.96 -13.20 7.36
C LYS A 107 6.43 -12.78 5.96
N TRP A 108 7.58 -13.34 5.57
CA TRP A 108 8.30 -12.97 4.34
C TRP A 108 8.59 -11.46 4.25
N GLN A 109 8.93 -10.87 5.38
CA GLN A 109 9.18 -9.43 5.49
C GLN A 109 8.03 -8.59 4.91
N GLY A 110 6.79 -8.92 5.26
CA GLY A 110 5.60 -8.22 4.80
C GLY A 110 5.04 -8.67 3.45
N ALA A 111 5.83 -9.35 2.60
CA ALA A 111 5.38 -9.77 1.28
C ALA A 111 4.12 -10.65 1.32
N LEU A 112 3.98 -11.51 2.34
CA LEU A 112 2.78 -12.35 2.50
C LEU A 112 1.52 -11.50 2.70
N TYR A 113 1.61 -10.40 3.44
CA TYR A 113 0.50 -9.46 3.58
C TYR A 113 0.13 -8.81 2.24
N GLY A 114 1.14 -8.45 1.44
CA GLY A 114 0.93 -7.96 0.07
C GLY A 114 0.19 -8.98 -0.81
N PHE A 115 0.58 -10.26 -0.76
CA PHE A 115 -0.15 -11.33 -1.48
C PHE A 115 -1.60 -11.46 -1.02
N VAL A 116 -1.84 -11.38 0.29
CA VAL A 116 -3.21 -11.45 0.84
C VAL A 116 -4.05 -10.27 0.33
N LEU A 117 -3.50 -9.05 0.30
CA LEU A 117 -4.20 -7.89 -0.23
C LEU A 117 -4.44 -7.99 -1.73
N TYR A 118 -3.47 -8.48 -2.50
CA TYR A 118 -3.69 -8.76 -3.92
C TYR A 118 -4.87 -9.69 -4.13
N VAL A 119 -4.91 -10.83 -3.44
CA VAL A 119 -6.02 -11.79 -3.55
C VAL A 119 -7.33 -11.15 -3.12
N ALA A 120 -7.34 -10.46 -1.96
CA ALA A 120 -8.54 -9.84 -1.43
C ALA A 120 -9.13 -8.81 -2.40
N PHE A 121 -8.29 -7.91 -2.95
CA PHE A 121 -8.77 -6.82 -3.78
C PHE A 121 -8.83 -7.16 -5.26
N HIS A 122 -7.76 -7.67 -5.87
CA HIS A 122 -7.72 -7.86 -7.32
C HIS A 122 -8.39 -9.16 -7.79
N VAL A 123 -8.51 -10.17 -6.92
CA VAL A 123 -9.14 -11.44 -7.30
C VAL A 123 -10.58 -11.53 -6.80
N VAL A 124 -10.90 -10.92 -5.64
CA VAL A 124 -12.22 -11.09 -5.01
C VAL A 124 -13.03 -9.80 -5.02
N ILE A 125 -12.61 -8.75 -4.31
CA ILE A 125 -13.46 -7.58 -4.02
C ILE A 125 -13.73 -6.77 -5.29
N MET A 126 -12.70 -6.33 -6.02
CA MET A 126 -12.89 -5.49 -7.20
C MET A 126 -13.64 -6.20 -8.33
N PRO A 127 -13.39 -7.49 -8.65
CA PRO A 127 -14.23 -8.23 -9.58
C PRO A 127 -15.68 -8.37 -9.10
N ALA A 128 -15.91 -8.66 -7.82
CA ALA A 128 -17.25 -8.78 -7.25
C ALA A 128 -18.04 -7.47 -7.31
N MET A 129 -17.34 -6.32 -7.21
CA MET A 129 -17.93 -4.99 -7.37
C MET A 129 -18.09 -4.57 -8.84
N GLY A 130 -17.54 -5.31 -9.79
CA GLY A 130 -17.50 -4.92 -11.19
C GLY A 130 -16.53 -3.79 -11.51
N THR A 131 -15.66 -3.41 -10.56
CA THR A 131 -14.63 -2.37 -10.75
C THR A 131 -13.54 -2.82 -11.72
N VAL A 132 -13.27 -4.12 -11.81
CA VAL A 132 -12.40 -4.75 -12.80
C VAL A 132 -13.07 -6.01 -13.35
N PRO A 133 -12.66 -6.51 -14.54
CA PRO A 133 -13.17 -7.78 -15.07
C PRO A 133 -12.94 -8.96 -14.14
N ALA A 134 -13.66 -10.06 -14.37
CA ALA A 134 -13.43 -11.30 -13.64
C ALA A 134 -11.96 -11.77 -13.79
N PRO A 135 -11.39 -12.45 -12.78
CA PRO A 135 -9.96 -12.79 -12.82
C PRO A 135 -9.54 -13.61 -14.05
N TRP A 136 -10.39 -14.50 -14.52
CA TRP A 136 -10.13 -15.32 -15.72
C TRP A 136 -10.24 -14.54 -17.05
N ASP A 137 -10.82 -13.32 -17.03
CA ASP A 137 -10.93 -12.41 -18.19
C ASP A 137 -9.81 -11.37 -18.20
N GLN A 138 -8.94 -11.37 -17.17
CA GLN A 138 -7.80 -10.46 -17.07
C GLN A 138 -6.56 -11.09 -17.70
N PRO A 139 -5.71 -10.32 -18.42
CA PRO A 139 -4.46 -10.81 -18.97
C PRO A 139 -3.48 -11.26 -17.88
N PHE A 140 -2.66 -12.27 -18.16
CA PHE A 140 -1.61 -12.72 -17.26
C PHE A 140 -0.66 -11.60 -16.81
N ALA A 141 -0.34 -10.66 -17.70
CA ALA A 141 0.53 -9.52 -17.37
C ALA A 141 -0.04 -8.63 -16.26
N GLU A 142 -1.37 -8.46 -16.20
CA GLU A 142 -2.05 -7.73 -15.13
C GLU A 142 -1.91 -8.46 -13.79
N HIS A 143 -2.21 -9.75 -13.76
CA HIS A 143 -2.01 -10.57 -12.56
C HIS A 143 -0.56 -10.57 -12.09
N PHE A 144 0.39 -10.71 -13.02
CA PHE A 144 1.81 -10.66 -12.71
C PHE A 144 2.21 -9.33 -12.07
N SER A 145 1.85 -8.22 -12.71
CA SER A 145 2.18 -6.89 -12.22
C SER A 145 1.57 -6.62 -10.84
N GLU A 146 0.28 -6.91 -10.67
CA GLU A 146 -0.42 -6.64 -9.41
C GLU A 146 0.05 -7.55 -8.27
N LEU A 147 0.22 -8.85 -8.51
CA LEU A 147 0.70 -9.80 -7.51
C LEU A 147 2.09 -9.43 -6.99
N TRP A 148 3.04 -9.29 -7.90
CA TRP A 148 4.43 -8.99 -7.53
C TRP A 148 4.62 -7.55 -7.08
N GLY A 149 3.84 -6.61 -7.64
CA GLY A 149 3.80 -5.23 -7.19
C GLY A 149 3.36 -5.12 -5.73
N HIS A 150 2.30 -5.83 -5.32
CA HIS A 150 1.87 -5.88 -3.92
C HIS A 150 2.93 -6.52 -3.02
N ALA A 151 3.49 -7.66 -3.42
CA ALA A 151 4.54 -8.32 -2.65
C ALA A 151 5.77 -7.41 -2.44
N PHE A 152 6.25 -6.76 -3.49
CA PHE A 152 7.38 -5.83 -3.45
C PHE A 152 7.06 -4.61 -2.58
N CYS A 153 5.91 -3.99 -2.76
CA CYS A 153 5.51 -2.81 -2.02
C CYS A 153 5.42 -3.08 -0.52
N PHE A 154 4.80 -4.19 -0.11
CA PHE A 154 4.68 -4.52 1.31
C PHE A 154 5.97 -5.06 1.92
N TRP A 155 6.84 -5.70 1.12
CA TRP A 155 8.21 -5.97 1.54
C TRP A 155 8.98 -4.68 1.83
N LEU A 156 8.93 -3.69 0.93
CA LEU A 156 9.56 -2.39 1.11
C LEU A 156 8.99 -1.65 2.33
N MET A 157 7.67 -1.71 2.52
CA MET A 157 6.99 -1.14 3.67
C MET A 157 7.55 -1.70 4.98
N GLU A 158 7.75 -3.02 5.08
CA GLU A 158 8.31 -3.63 6.28
C GLU A 158 9.76 -3.20 6.51
N VAL A 159 10.56 -3.06 5.46
CA VAL A 159 11.93 -2.52 5.56
C VAL A 159 11.91 -1.11 6.15
N VAL A 160 11.06 -0.23 5.61
CA VAL A 160 10.91 1.16 6.10
C VAL A 160 10.39 1.18 7.54
N ARG A 161 9.32 0.41 7.83
CA ARG A 161 8.75 0.33 9.18
C ARG A 161 9.79 -0.08 10.21
N ARG A 162 10.53 -1.15 9.95
CA ARG A 162 11.52 -1.70 10.87
C ARG A 162 12.67 -0.74 11.13
N ASP A 163 13.23 -0.12 10.09
CA ASP A 163 14.30 0.86 10.20
C ASP A 163 13.84 2.08 11.02
N MET A 164 12.71 2.66 10.66
CA MET A 164 12.17 3.83 11.37
C MET A 164 11.80 3.51 12.82
N ARG A 165 11.18 2.35 13.07
CA ARG A 165 10.84 1.91 14.43
C ARG A 165 12.08 1.86 15.31
N SER A 166 13.14 1.22 14.82
CA SER A 166 14.39 1.09 15.58
C SER A 166 15.05 2.46 15.86
N ARG A 167 15.06 3.36 14.88
CA ARG A 167 15.60 4.73 15.04
C ARG A 167 14.78 5.58 16.02
N TRP A 168 13.46 5.45 15.98
CA TRP A 168 12.57 6.27 16.81
C TRP A 168 12.49 5.78 18.25
N THR A 169 12.48 4.47 18.47
CA THR A 169 12.35 3.90 19.82
C THR A 169 13.68 3.55 20.47
N GLY A 170 14.76 3.40 19.70
CA GLY A 170 16.05 2.87 20.18
C GLY A 170 16.01 1.37 20.51
N LEU A 171 14.92 0.67 20.12
CA LEU A 171 14.72 -0.76 20.39
C LEU A 171 14.63 -1.54 19.10
N SER A 172 15.07 -2.79 19.15
CA SER A 172 14.84 -3.74 18.06
C SER A 172 13.35 -4.00 17.85
N ASP A 173 13.00 -4.62 16.72
CA ASP A 173 11.64 -5.06 16.43
C ASP A 173 11.17 -6.08 17.50
N PRO A 174 9.88 -6.07 17.91
CA PRO A 174 9.35 -7.02 18.90
C PRO A 174 9.60 -8.50 18.60
N GLU A 175 9.83 -8.85 17.34
CA GLU A 175 10.20 -10.21 16.94
C GLU A 175 11.56 -10.66 17.47
N TYR A 176 12.49 -9.70 17.62
CA TYR A 176 13.85 -9.96 18.10
C TYR A 176 14.07 -9.61 19.58
N GLY A 177 12.98 -9.32 20.31
CA GLY A 177 13.05 -8.86 21.68
C GLY A 177 13.47 -7.38 21.81
N ASN A 178 13.49 -6.88 23.04
CA ASN A 178 13.84 -5.49 23.35
C ASN A 178 15.37 -5.32 23.50
N VAL A 179 16.15 -5.73 22.52
CA VAL A 179 17.59 -5.50 22.51
C VAL A 179 17.85 -4.08 22.01
N PRO A 180 18.63 -3.26 22.74
CA PRO A 180 19.02 -1.94 22.26
C PRO A 180 19.76 -2.05 20.92
N VAL A 181 19.40 -1.21 19.96
CA VAL A 181 20.09 -1.15 18.68
C VAL A 181 21.42 -0.42 18.89
N ALA A 182 22.54 -1.04 18.52
CA ALA A 182 23.83 -0.37 18.50
C ALA A 182 23.76 0.85 17.54
N ARG A 183 24.24 1.98 18.03
CA ARG A 183 24.29 3.25 17.27
C ARG A 183 25.57 3.36 16.48
#